data_8878c10349a379eaf540df440a40928a
#
_entry.id   8878c10349a379eaf540df440a40928a
#
_cell.length_a   1.000
_cell.length_b   1.000
_cell.length_c   1.000
_cell.angle_alpha   90.00
_cell.angle_beta   90.00
_cell.angle_gamma   90.00
#
_symmetry.space_group_name_H-M   'P 1'
#
loop_
_entity.id
_entity.type
_entity.pdbx_description
1 polymer ?
#
loop_
_entity_poly.entity_id
_entity_poly.type
_entity_poly.pdbx_seq_one_letter_code
_entity_poly.pdbx_strand_id
1 'polypeptide(L)'
;MPGENCVIIGAGGLGHIAIQCMKAMCAANIIVVEKAKAPLEHAMELGADHGVLIDGNEIEKVKELTKGKGAEAVIDFVGEKGSTPMGIKMTKATGTFYIVGYGEEIRVLAIDMIDQEKSIVGSLVGTWAELYELMELADKGLVKLSMKEYKLEEANKALHDLNDGKIKGRAVLVP
;
A
#
# COMPACT_ATOMS: atom_id res chain seq x y z
N MET A 1 3.00 -3.97 16.32
CA MET A 1 2.70 -3.52 17.72
C MET A 1 2.50 -2.01 17.74
N PRO A 2 1.92 -1.42 18.81
CA PRO A 2 1.83 0.04 18.91
C PRO A 2 3.20 0.72 18.74
N GLY A 3 3.26 1.76 17.89
CA GLY A 3 4.47 2.50 17.59
C GLY A 3 5.42 1.87 16.56
N GLU A 4 5.10 0.71 16.03
CA GLU A 4 5.83 0.14 14.87
C GLU A 4 5.50 0.92 13.59
N ASN A 5 6.44 0.92 12.65
CA ASN A 5 6.27 1.56 11.35
C ASN A 5 5.76 0.56 10.33
N CYS A 6 4.74 0.94 9.60
CA CYS A 6 4.26 0.20 8.44
C CYS A 6 4.38 1.09 7.20
N VAL A 7 5.08 0.60 6.19
CA VAL A 7 5.14 1.24 4.87
C VAL A 7 4.11 0.61 3.95
N ILE A 8 3.33 1.44 3.29
CA ILE A 8 2.40 1.05 2.23
C ILE A 8 2.92 1.62 0.92
N ILE A 9 3.27 0.76 -0.04
CA ILE A 9 3.68 1.15 -1.37
C ILE A 9 2.48 1.12 -2.29
N GLY A 10 2.11 2.29 -2.81
CA GLY A 10 0.94 2.50 -3.66
C GLY A 10 -0.34 2.81 -2.89
N ALA A 11 -0.92 3.99 -3.15
CA ALA A 11 -2.17 4.47 -2.56
C ALA A 11 -3.37 4.38 -3.53
N GLY A 12 -3.33 3.46 -4.48
CA GLY A 12 -4.39 3.21 -5.45
C GLY A 12 -5.59 2.47 -4.87
N GLY A 13 -6.23 1.66 -5.72
CA GLY A 13 -7.48 0.96 -5.42
C GLY A 13 -7.45 -0.01 -4.22
N LEU A 14 -6.29 -0.55 -3.83
CA LEU A 14 -6.13 -1.37 -2.62
C LEU A 14 -5.50 -0.57 -1.49
N GLY A 15 -4.46 0.20 -1.79
CA GLY A 15 -3.71 0.93 -0.77
C GLY A 15 -4.56 1.91 0.04
N HIS A 16 -5.52 2.61 -0.59
CA HIS A 16 -6.39 3.52 0.14
C HIS A 16 -7.32 2.83 1.16
N ILE A 17 -7.69 1.56 0.92
CA ILE A 17 -8.43 0.74 1.89
C ILE A 17 -7.48 0.25 2.99
N ALA A 18 -6.28 -0.22 2.61
CA ALA A 18 -5.28 -0.71 3.56
C ALA A 18 -4.91 0.35 4.61
N ILE A 19 -4.74 1.62 4.22
CA ILE A 19 -4.48 2.73 5.14
C ILE A 19 -5.57 2.82 6.20
N GLN A 20 -6.83 2.80 5.79
CA GLN A 20 -7.98 2.91 6.70
C GLN A 20 -8.10 1.67 7.60
N CYS A 21 -7.91 0.46 7.08
CA CYS A 21 -7.87 -0.76 7.87
C CYS A 21 -6.77 -0.71 8.93
N MET A 22 -5.55 -0.32 8.54
CA MET A 22 -4.44 -0.16 9.47
C MET A 22 -4.76 0.85 10.56
N LYS A 23 -5.36 1.99 10.21
CA LYS A 23 -5.75 3.03 11.16
C LYS A 23 -6.85 2.57 12.11
N ALA A 24 -7.78 1.75 11.64
CA ALA A 24 -8.88 1.20 12.45
C ALA A 24 -8.43 0.07 13.40
N MET A 25 -7.44 -0.73 13.00
CA MET A 25 -7.07 -1.97 13.69
C MET A 25 -5.74 -1.89 14.44
N CYS A 26 -4.85 -0.94 14.11
CA CYS A 26 -3.49 -0.88 14.63
C CYS A 26 -3.13 0.53 15.10
N ALA A 27 -2.21 0.61 16.07
CA ALA A 27 -1.57 1.84 16.49
C ALA A 27 -0.15 1.96 15.88
N ALA A 28 -0.01 1.59 14.61
CA ALA A 28 1.24 1.72 13.87
C ALA A 28 1.37 3.12 13.22
N ASN A 29 2.59 3.58 13.00
CA ASN A 29 2.88 4.73 12.16
C ASN A 29 2.80 4.31 10.70
N ILE A 30 1.91 4.90 9.94
CA ILE A 30 1.65 4.55 8.54
C ILE A 30 2.41 5.52 7.64
N ILE A 31 3.38 4.98 6.89
CA ILE A 31 4.16 5.71 5.90
C ILE A 31 3.71 5.26 4.52
N VAL A 32 3.21 6.17 3.70
CA VAL A 32 2.77 5.85 2.34
C VAL A 32 3.81 6.31 1.33
N VAL A 33 4.23 5.40 0.45
CA VAL A 33 5.15 5.66 -0.65
C VAL A 33 4.37 5.61 -1.97
N GLU A 34 4.35 6.72 -2.70
CA GLU A 34 3.51 6.87 -3.91
C GLU A 34 4.23 7.70 -4.97
N LYS A 35 4.01 7.39 -6.25
CA LYS A 35 4.62 8.11 -7.38
C LYS A 35 3.92 9.42 -7.73
N ALA A 36 2.64 9.56 -7.42
CA ALA A 36 1.82 10.70 -7.81
C ALA A 36 1.33 11.48 -6.59
N LYS A 37 1.32 12.82 -6.71
CA LYS A 37 0.91 13.71 -5.62
C LYS A 37 -0.54 13.51 -5.18
N ALA A 38 -1.47 13.43 -6.14
CA ALA A 38 -2.89 13.36 -5.81
C ALA A 38 -3.29 12.10 -5.02
N PRO A 39 -2.85 10.87 -5.37
CA PRO A 39 -3.04 9.71 -4.49
C PRO A 39 -2.33 9.82 -3.15
N LEU A 40 -1.14 10.47 -3.10
CA LEU A 40 -0.42 10.67 -1.85
C LEU A 40 -1.15 11.63 -0.91
N GLU A 41 -1.66 12.74 -1.42
CA GLU A 41 -2.49 13.69 -0.66
C GLU A 41 -3.75 13.00 -0.14
N HIS A 42 -4.41 12.20 -0.98
CA HIS A 42 -5.55 11.41 -0.56
C HIS A 42 -5.21 10.39 0.55
N ALA A 43 -4.05 9.75 0.48
CA ALA A 43 -3.58 8.85 1.53
C ALA A 43 -3.43 9.58 2.88
N MET A 44 -2.94 10.82 2.87
CA MET A 44 -2.85 11.66 4.08
C MET A 44 -4.23 12.01 4.64
N GLU A 45 -5.21 12.34 3.77
CA GLU A 45 -6.61 12.57 4.16
C GLU A 45 -7.24 11.34 4.84
N LEU A 46 -6.84 10.13 4.41
CA LEU A 46 -7.32 8.85 4.95
C LEU A 46 -6.62 8.40 6.23
N GLY A 47 -5.64 9.16 6.71
CA GLY A 47 -5.01 8.94 8.01
C GLY A 47 -3.61 8.34 7.96
N ALA A 48 -2.92 8.37 6.82
CA ALA A 48 -1.48 8.12 6.79
C ALA A 48 -0.75 9.16 7.65
N ASP A 49 0.27 8.74 8.39
CA ASP A 49 1.03 9.64 9.26
C ASP A 49 2.13 10.37 8.48
N HIS A 50 2.68 9.74 7.43
CA HIS A 50 3.69 10.30 6.57
C HIS A 50 3.48 9.91 5.11
N GLY A 51 3.73 10.87 4.20
CA GLY A 51 3.73 10.67 2.76
C GLY A 51 5.13 10.85 2.16
N VAL A 52 5.55 9.90 1.34
CA VAL A 52 6.83 9.92 0.63
C VAL A 52 6.57 9.80 -0.87
N LEU A 53 6.96 10.83 -1.62
CA LEU A 53 6.88 10.78 -3.08
C LEU A 53 8.11 10.04 -3.63
N ILE A 54 7.88 9.16 -4.61
CA ILE A 54 8.95 8.47 -5.34
C ILE A 54 9.66 9.48 -6.24
N ASP A 55 10.89 9.83 -5.88
CA ASP A 55 11.73 10.81 -6.59
C ASP A 55 13.21 10.38 -6.68
N GLY A 56 13.51 9.14 -6.34
CA GLY A 56 14.86 8.57 -6.30
C GLY A 56 15.50 8.58 -4.91
N ASN A 57 14.89 9.25 -3.91
CA ASN A 57 15.38 9.32 -2.53
C ASN A 57 14.37 8.72 -1.52
N GLU A 58 13.37 8.02 -1.99
CA GLU A 58 12.27 7.51 -1.16
C GLU A 58 12.74 6.51 -0.10
N ILE A 59 13.76 5.70 -0.39
CA ILE A 59 14.34 4.73 0.57
C ILE A 59 14.98 5.48 1.74
N GLU A 60 15.78 6.49 1.45
CA GLU A 60 16.44 7.32 2.44
C GLU A 60 15.43 8.06 3.31
N LYS A 61 14.39 8.64 2.71
CA LYS A 61 13.30 9.30 3.43
C LYS A 61 12.56 8.35 4.39
N VAL A 62 12.25 7.13 3.94
CA VAL A 62 11.64 6.12 4.82
C VAL A 62 12.58 5.75 5.95
N LYS A 63 13.88 5.60 5.68
CA LYS A 63 14.88 5.34 6.73
C LYS A 63 14.96 6.48 7.73
N GLU A 64 14.95 7.73 7.30
CA GLU A 64 14.93 8.89 8.21
C GLU A 64 13.70 8.86 9.12
N LEU A 65 12.50 8.63 8.57
CA LEU A 65 11.25 8.50 9.33
C LEU A 65 11.27 7.33 10.32
N THR A 66 12.06 6.29 10.03
CA THR A 66 12.20 5.08 10.86
C THR A 66 13.50 5.05 11.67
N LYS A 67 14.12 6.21 11.91
CA LYS A 67 15.37 6.36 12.68
C LYS A 67 16.52 5.51 12.16
N GLY A 68 16.64 5.38 10.86
CA GLY A 68 17.68 4.63 10.16
C GLY A 68 17.45 3.12 10.07
N LYS A 69 16.41 2.59 10.70
CA LYS A 69 16.21 1.13 10.84
C LYS A 69 15.43 0.48 9.70
N GLY A 70 14.57 1.23 9.03
CA GLY A 70 13.52 0.70 8.16
C GLY A 70 12.24 0.34 8.92
N ALA A 71 11.23 -0.15 8.21
CA ALA A 71 9.92 -0.45 8.76
C ALA A 71 9.77 -1.92 9.16
N GLU A 72 8.99 -2.15 10.21
CA GLU A 72 8.63 -3.49 10.70
C GLU A 72 7.84 -4.28 9.67
N ALA A 73 6.94 -3.61 8.97
CA ALA A 73 6.16 -4.18 7.89
C ALA A 73 6.22 -3.25 6.68
N VAL A 74 6.38 -3.83 5.50
CA VAL A 74 6.25 -3.13 4.21
C VAL A 74 5.27 -3.91 3.36
N ILE A 75 4.21 -3.25 2.89
CA ILE A 75 3.16 -3.88 2.08
C ILE A 75 3.19 -3.27 0.69
N ASP A 76 3.49 -4.07 -0.32
CA ASP A 76 3.58 -3.64 -1.71
C ASP A 76 2.30 -4.00 -2.48
N PHE A 77 1.48 -2.98 -2.77
CA PHE A 77 0.28 -3.11 -3.61
C PHE A 77 0.55 -2.85 -5.10
N VAL A 78 1.79 -2.54 -5.47
CA VAL A 78 2.20 -2.22 -6.85
C VAL A 78 2.81 -3.43 -7.55
N GLY A 79 3.89 -4.00 -7.01
CA GLY A 79 4.57 -5.19 -7.54
C GLY A 79 5.17 -5.00 -8.93
N GLU A 80 5.47 -3.76 -9.31
CA GLU A 80 6.06 -3.42 -10.63
C GLU A 80 6.91 -2.15 -10.56
N LYS A 81 7.75 -1.92 -11.60
CA LYS A 81 8.53 -0.68 -11.78
C LYS A 81 9.49 -0.37 -10.64
N GLY A 82 10.06 -1.40 -10.04
CA GLY A 82 11.06 -1.27 -8.99
C GLY A 82 10.47 -1.24 -7.56
N SER A 83 9.17 -1.42 -7.37
CA SER A 83 8.55 -1.36 -6.04
C SER A 83 9.02 -2.50 -5.14
N THR A 84 9.18 -3.70 -5.68
CA THR A 84 9.61 -4.88 -4.93
C THR A 84 11.03 -4.73 -4.35
N PRO A 85 12.09 -4.45 -5.13
CA PRO A 85 13.43 -4.22 -4.57
C PRO A 85 13.50 -2.99 -3.66
N MET A 86 12.72 -1.96 -3.94
CA MET A 86 12.58 -0.78 -3.10
C MET A 86 11.99 -1.14 -1.73
N GLY A 87 10.89 -1.87 -1.70
CA GLY A 87 10.22 -2.30 -0.47
C GLY A 87 11.09 -3.20 0.40
N ILE A 88 11.84 -4.14 -0.20
CA ILE A 88 12.80 -4.99 0.52
C ILE A 88 13.87 -4.14 1.22
N LYS A 89 14.37 -3.07 0.57
CA LYS A 89 15.35 -2.14 1.15
C LYS A 89 14.77 -1.26 2.26
N MET A 90 13.48 -0.96 2.21
CA MET A 90 12.76 -0.21 3.26
C MET A 90 12.43 -1.08 4.48
N THR A 91 12.41 -2.41 4.32
CA THR A 91 12.13 -3.34 5.41
C THR A 91 13.34 -3.43 6.35
N LYS A 92 13.13 -3.27 7.66
CA LYS A 92 14.20 -3.40 8.65
C LYS A 92 14.68 -4.85 8.79
N ALA A 93 15.81 -5.05 9.49
CA ALA A 93 16.19 -6.37 9.98
C ALA A 93 15.09 -6.96 10.88
N THR A 94 14.81 -8.24 10.75
CA THR A 94 13.70 -8.99 11.38
C THR A 94 12.29 -8.53 10.96
N GLY A 95 12.19 -7.62 9.99
CA GLY A 95 10.92 -7.15 9.46
C GLY A 95 10.34 -8.05 8.35
N THR A 96 9.11 -7.76 7.95
CA THR A 96 8.41 -8.53 6.92
C THR A 96 8.02 -7.64 5.74
N PHE A 97 8.36 -8.10 4.55
CA PHE A 97 7.89 -7.55 3.28
C PHE A 97 6.73 -8.39 2.75
N TYR A 98 5.56 -7.77 2.61
CA TYR A 98 4.34 -8.40 2.09
C TYR A 98 4.13 -8.00 0.63
N ILE A 99 3.95 -9.00 -0.24
CA ILE A 99 3.71 -8.83 -1.66
C ILE A 99 2.23 -9.08 -1.95
N VAL A 100 1.54 -8.05 -2.42
CA VAL A 100 0.14 -8.10 -2.86
C VAL A 100 0.06 -7.81 -4.36
N GLY A 101 0.77 -6.79 -4.82
CA GLY A 101 0.95 -6.50 -6.24
C GLY A 101 1.86 -7.52 -6.92
N TYR A 102 1.72 -7.70 -8.22
CA TYR A 102 2.50 -8.67 -8.98
C TYR A 102 2.95 -8.11 -10.33
N GLY A 103 4.06 -8.62 -10.84
CA GLY A 103 4.63 -8.18 -12.13
C GLY A 103 6.15 -8.15 -12.14
N GLU A 104 6.78 -8.19 -10.97
CA GLU A 104 8.23 -8.23 -10.83
C GLU A 104 8.73 -9.57 -10.28
N GLU A 105 10.00 -9.84 -10.55
CA GLU A 105 10.74 -10.94 -9.92
C GLU A 105 11.32 -10.50 -8.58
N ILE A 106 11.34 -11.40 -7.61
CA ILE A 106 12.05 -11.21 -6.35
C ILE A 106 13.50 -11.64 -6.55
N ARG A 107 14.42 -10.70 -6.45
CA ARG A 107 15.88 -10.99 -6.55
C ARG A 107 16.55 -10.55 -5.27
N VAL A 108 16.85 -11.50 -4.41
CA VAL A 108 17.59 -11.29 -3.17
C VAL A 108 18.70 -12.33 -3.03
N LEU A 109 19.83 -11.92 -2.49
CA LEU A 109 20.88 -12.85 -2.12
C LEU A 109 20.47 -13.57 -0.84
N ALA A 110 20.68 -14.88 -0.79
CA ALA A 110 20.36 -15.67 0.41
C ALA A 110 21.07 -15.14 1.66
N ILE A 111 22.31 -14.68 1.50
CA ILE A 111 23.07 -14.12 2.61
C ILE A 111 22.41 -12.85 3.21
N ASP A 112 21.82 -11.99 2.37
CA ASP A 112 21.12 -10.78 2.85
C ASP A 112 19.87 -11.13 3.67
N MET A 113 19.19 -12.23 3.30
CA MET A 113 18.05 -12.74 4.05
C MET A 113 18.46 -13.33 5.40
N ILE A 114 19.58 -14.08 5.41
CA ILE A 114 20.11 -14.71 6.63
C ILE A 114 20.64 -13.66 7.60
N ASP A 115 21.44 -12.72 7.10
CA ASP A 115 22.09 -11.69 7.92
C ASP A 115 21.08 -10.73 8.56
N GLN A 116 20.00 -10.42 7.84
CA GLN A 116 18.98 -9.50 8.30
C GLN A 116 17.73 -10.19 8.85
N GLU A 117 17.64 -11.51 8.82
CA GLU A 117 16.49 -12.31 9.28
C GLU A 117 15.14 -11.77 8.75
N LYS A 118 15.12 -11.24 7.52
CA LYS A 118 13.92 -10.71 6.90
C LYS A 118 12.98 -11.82 6.45
N SER A 119 11.69 -11.54 6.47
CA SER A 119 10.66 -12.38 5.88
C SER A 119 10.08 -11.74 4.62
N ILE A 120 9.80 -12.56 3.60
CA ILE A 120 9.05 -12.17 2.41
C ILE A 120 7.81 -13.06 2.34
N VAL A 121 6.63 -12.44 2.30
CA VAL A 121 5.34 -13.15 2.37
C VAL A 121 4.46 -12.69 1.22
N GLY A 122 4.02 -13.64 0.40
CA GLY A 122 3.01 -13.40 -0.62
C GLY A 122 1.61 -13.42 -0.03
N SER A 123 0.73 -12.55 -0.51
CA SER A 123 -0.68 -12.49 -0.11
C SER A 123 -1.57 -12.52 -1.35
N LEU A 124 -2.44 -13.50 -1.44
CA LEU A 124 -3.37 -13.66 -2.56
C LEU A 124 -4.80 -13.41 -2.10
N VAL A 125 -5.41 -12.36 -2.66
CA VAL A 125 -6.84 -12.03 -2.51
C VAL A 125 -7.25 -11.93 -1.02
N GLY A 126 -8.22 -12.75 -0.62
CA GLY A 126 -8.74 -12.85 0.73
C GLY A 126 -9.82 -13.93 0.81
N THR A 127 -10.19 -14.30 2.01
CA THR A 127 -11.25 -15.27 2.29
C THR A 127 -12.60 -14.56 2.43
N TRP A 128 -13.67 -15.35 2.43
CA TRP A 128 -15.01 -14.84 2.71
C TRP A 128 -15.13 -14.25 4.13
N ALA A 129 -14.44 -14.85 5.10
CA ALA A 129 -14.43 -14.35 6.47
C ALA A 129 -13.77 -12.97 6.58
N GLU A 130 -12.64 -12.79 5.91
CA GLU A 130 -11.94 -11.48 5.87
C GLU A 130 -12.78 -10.40 5.17
N LEU A 131 -13.52 -10.76 4.11
CA LEU A 131 -14.46 -9.84 3.49
C LEU A 131 -15.58 -9.42 4.45
N TYR A 132 -16.11 -10.38 5.22
CA TYR A 132 -17.12 -10.07 6.23
C TYR A 132 -16.59 -9.11 7.30
N GLU A 133 -15.39 -9.36 7.81
CA GLU A 133 -14.71 -8.47 8.77
C GLU A 133 -14.47 -7.07 8.20
N LEU A 134 -14.11 -6.97 6.91
CA LEU A 134 -13.99 -5.68 6.23
C LEU A 134 -15.33 -4.95 6.15
N MET A 135 -16.43 -5.66 5.91
CA MET A 135 -17.78 -5.07 5.90
C MET A 135 -18.20 -4.56 7.28
N GLU A 136 -17.79 -5.22 8.36
CA GLU A 136 -17.99 -4.74 9.73
C GLU A 136 -17.27 -3.39 9.98
N LEU A 137 -16.05 -3.24 9.46
CA LEU A 137 -15.33 -1.96 9.54
C LEU A 137 -16.02 -0.86 8.71
N ALA A 138 -16.55 -1.22 7.55
CA ALA A 138 -17.27 -0.31 6.69
C ALA A 138 -18.61 0.13 7.32
N ASP A 139 -19.37 -0.78 7.92
CA ASP A 139 -20.62 -0.48 8.62
C ASP A 139 -20.41 0.49 9.80
N LYS A 140 -19.29 0.34 10.50
CA LYS A 140 -18.89 1.28 11.56
C LYS A 140 -18.35 2.62 11.03
N GLY A 141 -18.28 2.80 9.72
CA GLY A 141 -17.78 4.01 9.07
C GLY A 141 -16.26 4.20 9.19
N LEU A 142 -15.51 3.17 9.60
CA LEU A 142 -14.07 3.21 9.77
C LEU A 142 -13.32 3.01 8.44
N VAL A 143 -13.95 2.37 7.47
CA VAL A 143 -13.42 2.18 6.12
C VAL A 143 -14.44 2.65 5.10
N LYS A 144 -14.02 3.51 4.18
CA LYS A 144 -14.84 4.04 3.10
C LYS A 144 -14.17 3.84 1.77
N LEU A 145 -14.91 3.28 0.82
CA LEU A 145 -14.45 3.13 -0.55
C LEU A 145 -14.48 4.49 -1.26
N SER A 146 -13.33 4.98 -1.69
CA SER A 146 -13.25 6.09 -2.63
C SER A 146 -13.54 5.56 -4.03
N MET A 147 -14.60 6.05 -4.67
CA MET A 147 -15.00 5.56 -5.99
C MET A 147 -15.54 6.68 -6.86
N LYS A 148 -15.46 6.46 -8.18
CA LYS A 148 -16.11 7.26 -9.21
C LYS A 148 -17.02 6.33 -10.03
N GLU A 149 -18.28 6.65 -10.09
CA GLU A 149 -19.25 5.90 -10.88
C GLU A 149 -19.21 6.30 -12.35
N TYR A 150 -19.41 5.32 -13.21
CA TYR A 150 -19.56 5.45 -14.65
C TYR A 150 -20.73 4.60 -15.09
N LYS A 151 -21.45 5.04 -16.11
CA LYS A 151 -22.46 4.18 -16.77
C LYS A 151 -21.77 3.00 -17.44
N LEU A 152 -22.47 1.88 -17.60
CA LEU A 152 -21.91 0.68 -18.23
C LEU A 152 -21.38 0.97 -19.64
N GLU A 153 -22.06 1.82 -20.41
CA GLU A 153 -21.66 2.25 -21.74
C GLU A 153 -20.36 3.07 -21.76
N GLU A 154 -19.98 3.65 -20.61
CA GLU A 154 -18.75 4.43 -20.46
C GLU A 154 -17.54 3.58 -20.03
N ALA A 155 -17.61 2.23 -20.09
CA ALA A 155 -16.54 1.34 -19.63
C ALA A 155 -15.16 1.70 -20.22
N ASN A 156 -15.09 1.99 -21.53
CA ASN A 156 -13.85 2.39 -22.18
C ASN A 156 -13.31 3.72 -21.64
N LYS A 157 -14.20 4.68 -21.34
CA LYS A 157 -13.82 5.96 -20.73
C LYS A 157 -13.30 5.75 -19.32
N ALA A 158 -13.94 4.87 -18.53
CA ALA A 158 -13.47 4.50 -17.19
C ALA A 158 -12.06 3.90 -17.22
N LEU A 159 -11.79 3.02 -18.19
CA LEU A 159 -10.45 2.43 -18.38
C LEU A 159 -9.40 3.49 -18.76
N HIS A 160 -9.72 4.42 -19.66
CA HIS A 160 -8.84 5.52 -20.02
C HIS A 160 -8.57 6.43 -18.81
N ASP A 161 -9.61 6.84 -18.10
CA ASP A 161 -9.48 7.70 -16.91
C ASP A 161 -8.67 7.02 -15.81
N LEU A 162 -8.78 5.68 -15.66
CA LEU A 162 -7.96 4.89 -14.73
C LEU A 162 -6.49 4.89 -15.16
N ASN A 163 -6.22 4.62 -16.43
CA ASN A 163 -4.85 4.61 -16.98
C ASN A 163 -4.19 5.99 -16.88
N ASP A 164 -4.95 7.06 -17.07
CA ASP A 164 -4.50 8.44 -16.96
C ASP A 164 -4.35 8.93 -15.49
N GLY A 165 -4.64 8.08 -14.50
CA GLY A 165 -4.56 8.44 -13.09
C GLY A 165 -5.62 9.46 -12.61
N LYS A 166 -6.73 9.60 -13.33
CA LYS A 166 -7.82 10.55 -13.02
C LYS A 166 -8.81 10.02 -12.00
N ILE A 167 -8.61 8.80 -11.50
CA ILE A 167 -9.53 8.14 -10.57
C ILE A 167 -8.87 8.02 -9.19
N LYS A 168 -9.53 8.55 -8.17
CA LYS A 168 -9.19 8.29 -6.78
C LYS A 168 -9.88 7.00 -6.35
N GLY A 169 -9.10 6.01 -5.91
CA GLY A 169 -9.63 4.72 -5.44
C GLY A 169 -10.07 3.80 -6.58
N ARG A 170 -11.37 3.67 -6.83
CA ARG A 170 -11.95 2.73 -7.80
C ARG A 170 -12.85 3.41 -8.84
N ALA A 171 -12.86 2.88 -10.08
CA ALA A 171 -13.92 3.10 -11.04
C ALA A 171 -14.98 2.00 -10.88
N VAL A 172 -16.24 2.39 -10.75
CA VAL A 172 -17.37 1.45 -10.63
C VAL A 172 -18.30 1.66 -11.80
N LEU A 173 -18.57 0.59 -12.55
CA LEU A 173 -19.57 0.61 -13.61
C LEU A 173 -20.92 0.26 -13.03
N VAL A 174 -21.92 1.12 -13.28
CA VAL A 174 -23.31 0.91 -12.85
C VAL A 174 -24.18 0.71 -14.08
N PRO A 175 -25.12 -0.27 -14.04
CA PRO A 175 -26.06 -0.51 -15.14
C PRO A 175 -26.96 0.67 -15.43
#